data_2c22a5afe7416bdc854d2e23eccd3ec9
#
_entry.id   2c22a5afe7416bdc854d2e23eccd3ec9
#
_cell.length_a   1.000
_cell.length_b   1.000
_cell.length_c   1.000
_cell.angle_alpha   90.00
_cell.angle_beta   90.00
_cell.angle_gamma   90.00
#
_symmetry.space_group_name_H-M   'P 1'
#
loop_
_entity.id
_entity.type
_entity.pdbx_description
1 polymer ?
#
loop_
_entity_poly.entity_id
_entity_poly.type
_entity_poly.pdbx_seq_one_letter_code
_entity_poly.pdbx_strand_id
1 'polypeptide(L)'
;MSLPVIHASTKAQPREETRTRLLPPYHVILENDDHHSMEFVIDVLCKVLGCATEHAYLLMMEAHTSGRAVIWTGPKEVAELKAEQVHTFPEVREGRDLGPLGCTVEPAPGG
;
A
#
# COMPACT_ATOMS: atom_id res chain seq x y z
N MET A 1 -35.57 13.76 -16.78
CA MET A 1 -34.71 14.89 -17.08
C MET A 1 -33.38 14.80 -16.40
N SER A 2 -33.28 14.11 -15.30
CA SER A 2 -31.97 13.86 -14.65
C SER A 2 -31.12 12.85 -15.41
N LEU A 3 -31.73 12.14 -16.33
CA LEU A 3 -31.05 11.07 -17.05
C LEU A 3 -29.84 11.53 -17.85
N PRO A 4 -29.88 12.70 -18.49
CA PRO A 4 -28.68 13.13 -19.23
C PRO A 4 -27.42 13.23 -18.37
N VAL A 5 -27.58 13.65 -17.13
CA VAL A 5 -26.46 13.74 -16.21
C VAL A 5 -25.89 12.36 -15.93
N ILE A 6 -26.75 11.38 -15.71
CA ILE A 6 -26.35 10.02 -15.43
C ILE A 6 -25.61 9.43 -16.62
N HIS A 7 -26.10 9.70 -17.82
CA HIS A 7 -25.45 9.18 -19.02
C HIS A 7 -24.05 9.77 -19.19
N ALA A 8 -23.86 11.02 -18.86
CA ALA A 8 -22.55 11.63 -18.94
C ALA A 8 -21.58 10.95 -17.99
N SER A 9 -21.99 10.68 -16.77
CA SER A 9 -21.16 9.98 -15.80
C SER A 9 -20.81 8.58 -16.28
N THR A 10 -21.79 7.88 -16.83
CA THR A 10 -21.58 6.53 -17.32
C THR A 10 -20.56 6.49 -18.45
N LYS A 11 -20.60 7.47 -19.33
CA LYS A 11 -19.66 7.51 -20.44
C LYS A 11 -18.23 7.75 -19.97
N ALA A 12 -18.07 8.53 -18.92
CA ALA A 12 -16.75 8.80 -18.40
C ALA A 12 -16.11 7.58 -17.76
N GLN A 13 -16.90 6.79 -17.04
CA GLN A 13 -16.37 5.63 -16.33
C GLN A 13 -15.73 4.58 -17.24
N PRO A 14 -16.36 4.17 -18.33
CA PRO A 14 -15.72 3.18 -19.20
C PRO A 14 -14.36 3.63 -19.74
N ARG A 15 -14.21 4.90 -20.00
CA ARG A 15 -12.95 5.43 -20.49
C ARG A 15 -11.85 5.30 -19.45
N GLU A 16 -12.18 5.59 -18.20
CA GLU A 16 -11.23 5.48 -17.12
C GLU A 16 -10.85 4.03 -16.86
N GLU A 17 -11.80 3.15 -16.91
CA GLU A 17 -11.55 1.72 -16.75
C GLU A 17 -10.62 1.19 -17.83
N THR A 18 -10.84 1.61 -19.07
CA THR A 18 -9.98 1.20 -20.17
C THR A 18 -8.56 1.67 -19.97
N ARG A 19 -8.40 2.90 -19.52
CA ARG A 19 -7.08 3.45 -19.23
C ARG A 19 -6.39 2.65 -18.11
N THR A 20 -7.12 2.30 -17.06
CA THR A 20 -6.58 1.54 -15.97
C THR A 20 -6.10 0.17 -16.41
N ARG A 21 -6.82 -0.47 -17.34
CA ARG A 21 -6.42 -1.77 -17.86
C ARG A 21 -5.15 -1.69 -18.70
N LEU A 22 -4.93 -0.57 -19.38
CA LEU A 22 -3.74 -0.41 -20.19
C LEU A 22 -2.49 -0.21 -19.35
N LEU A 23 -2.65 0.27 -18.13
CA LEU A 23 -1.54 0.48 -17.22
C LEU A 23 -1.52 -0.63 -16.18
N PRO A 24 -0.46 -1.42 -16.13
CA PRO A 24 -0.41 -2.53 -15.18
C PRO A 24 -0.45 -2.00 -13.74
N PRO A 25 -1.09 -2.72 -12.83
CA PRO A 25 -1.06 -2.34 -11.42
C PRO A 25 0.31 -2.61 -10.83
N TYR A 26 0.57 -1.98 -9.69
CA TYR A 26 1.81 -2.15 -8.96
C TYR A 26 1.50 -2.59 -7.53
N HIS A 27 2.38 -3.42 -7.00
CA HIS A 27 2.33 -3.86 -5.61
C HIS A 27 3.19 -2.96 -4.75
N VAL A 28 2.69 -2.65 -3.56
CA VAL A 28 3.52 -2.11 -2.48
C VAL A 28 3.88 -3.30 -1.60
N ILE A 29 5.18 -3.51 -1.40
CA ILE A 29 5.70 -4.69 -0.72
C ILE A 29 6.34 -4.28 0.59
N LEU A 30 5.90 -4.89 1.68
CA LEU A 30 6.54 -4.74 2.98
C LEU A 30 7.61 -5.82 3.11
N GLU A 31 8.84 -5.41 3.38
CA GLU A 31 9.94 -6.35 3.58
C GLU A 31 10.09 -6.67 5.06
N ASN A 32 10.37 -7.92 5.36
CA ASN A 32 10.62 -8.31 6.74
C ASN A 32 11.98 -7.84 7.20
N ASP A 33 12.08 -7.46 8.46
CA ASP A 33 13.34 -7.24 9.13
C ASP A 33 13.20 -7.68 10.58
N ASP A 34 14.33 -7.76 11.28
CA ASP A 34 14.33 -8.29 12.64
C ASP A 34 14.53 -7.21 13.69
N HIS A 35 14.57 -5.93 13.30
CA HIS A 35 14.88 -4.88 14.26
C HIS A 35 13.72 -3.91 14.53
N HIS A 36 12.68 -3.91 13.72
CA HIS A 36 11.50 -3.09 14.02
C HIS A 36 10.52 -3.87 14.89
N SER A 37 9.85 -3.17 15.82
CA SER A 37 8.87 -3.82 16.69
C SER A 37 7.59 -4.09 15.94
N MET A 38 6.86 -5.11 16.39
CA MET A 38 5.56 -5.44 15.80
C MET A 38 4.58 -4.30 15.94
N GLU A 39 4.59 -3.64 17.09
CA GLU A 39 3.69 -2.50 17.34
C GLU A 39 3.95 -1.37 16.35
N PHE A 40 5.22 -1.10 16.06
CA PHE A 40 5.56 -0.05 15.12
C PHE A 40 5.06 -0.40 13.72
N VAL A 41 5.28 -1.63 13.27
CA VAL A 41 4.84 -2.07 11.95
C VAL A 41 3.33 -1.92 11.82
N ILE A 42 2.58 -2.41 12.81
CA ILE A 42 1.13 -2.33 12.79
C ILE A 42 0.67 -0.87 12.74
N ASP A 43 1.29 -0.01 13.55
CA ASP A 43 0.92 1.39 13.60
C ASP A 43 1.13 2.09 12.25
N VAL A 44 2.27 1.86 11.63
CA VAL A 44 2.57 2.46 10.33
C VAL A 44 1.58 1.95 9.27
N LEU A 45 1.31 0.66 9.25
CA LEU A 45 0.38 0.10 8.27
C LEU A 45 -1.02 0.69 8.44
N CYS A 46 -1.49 0.83 9.68
CA CYS A 46 -2.78 1.44 9.91
C CYS A 46 -2.82 2.88 9.41
N LYS A 47 -1.75 3.64 9.64
CA LYS A 47 -1.69 5.03 9.22
C LYS A 47 -1.64 5.18 7.70
N VAL A 48 -0.83 4.36 7.05
CA VAL A 48 -0.62 4.50 5.60
C VAL A 48 -1.76 3.89 4.81
N LEU A 49 -2.27 2.75 5.24
CA LEU A 49 -3.31 2.03 4.51
C LEU A 49 -4.72 2.40 4.96
N GLY A 50 -4.86 3.00 6.13
CA GLY A 50 -6.18 3.29 6.68
C GLY A 50 -6.94 2.04 7.07
N CYS A 51 -6.24 0.96 7.41
CA CYS A 51 -6.88 -0.31 7.71
C CYS A 51 -6.98 -0.53 9.22
N ALA A 52 -7.78 -1.53 9.59
CA ALA A 52 -7.93 -1.92 10.98
C ALA A 52 -6.67 -2.63 11.48
N THR A 53 -6.48 -2.60 12.79
CA THR A 53 -5.34 -3.23 13.44
C THR A 53 -5.22 -4.71 13.11
N GLU A 54 -6.35 -5.41 13.05
CA GLU A 54 -6.34 -6.85 12.73
C GLU A 54 -5.79 -7.12 11.34
N HIS A 55 -6.16 -6.29 10.38
CA HIS A 55 -5.65 -6.44 9.02
C HIS A 55 -4.16 -6.14 8.96
N ALA A 56 -3.75 -5.06 9.62
CA ALA A 56 -2.33 -4.70 9.69
C ALA A 56 -1.51 -5.82 10.34
N TYR A 57 -2.05 -6.44 11.39
CA TYR A 57 -1.38 -7.55 12.05
C TYR A 57 -1.16 -8.71 11.09
N LEU A 58 -2.18 -9.05 10.30
CA LEU A 58 -2.05 -10.17 9.34
C LEU A 58 -1.00 -9.89 8.29
N LEU A 59 -0.94 -8.65 7.79
CA LEU A 59 0.08 -8.27 6.82
C LEU A 59 1.48 -8.33 7.43
N MET A 60 1.62 -7.86 8.66
CA MET A 60 2.89 -7.91 9.36
C MET A 60 3.34 -9.36 9.56
N MET A 61 2.42 -10.24 9.95
CA MET A 61 2.74 -11.65 10.15
C MET A 61 3.10 -12.32 8.84
N GLU A 62 2.46 -11.95 7.75
CA GLU A 62 2.82 -12.51 6.45
C GLU A 62 4.25 -12.12 6.08
N ALA A 63 4.62 -10.86 6.26
CA ALA A 63 5.99 -10.44 5.99
C ALA A 63 6.97 -11.17 6.90
N HIS A 64 6.60 -11.36 8.17
CA HIS A 64 7.46 -12.03 9.14
C HIS A 64 7.70 -13.49 8.78
N THR A 65 6.68 -14.20 8.34
CA THR A 65 6.79 -15.63 8.07
C THR A 65 7.27 -15.94 6.65
N SER A 66 6.96 -15.10 5.68
CA SER A 66 7.27 -15.33 4.27
C SER A 66 8.41 -14.47 3.75
N GLY A 67 8.89 -13.51 4.53
CA GLY A 67 9.95 -12.62 4.14
C GLY A 67 9.46 -11.31 3.54
N ARG A 68 8.26 -11.28 3.01
CA ARG A 68 7.67 -10.06 2.41
C ARG A 68 6.16 -10.24 2.31
N ALA A 69 5.46 -9.13 2.19
CA ALA A 69 4.00 -9.15 2.05
C ALA A 69 3.56 -8.05 1.11
N VAL A 70 2.60 -8.36 0.23
CA VAL A 70 1.95 -7.33 -0.58
C VAL A 70 0.94 -6.64 0.32
N ILE A 71 1.16 -5.35 0.60
CA ILE A 71 0.27 -4.62 1.50
C ILE A 71 -0.74 -3.77 0.75
N TRP A 72 -0.52 -3.50 -0.53
CA TRP A 72 -1.45 -2.71 -1.33
C TRP A 72 -1.16 -2.93 -2.80
N THR A 73 -2.19 -2.83 -3.65
CA THR A 73 -2.05 -2.97 -5.09
C THR A 73 -2.90 -1.93 -5.78
N GLY A 74 -2.37 -1.29 -6.79
CA GLY A 74 -3.10 -0.30 -7.56
C GLY A 74 -2.20 0.47 -8.51
N PRO A 75 -2.63 1.66 -8.95
CA PRO A 75 -1.87 2.44 -9.90
C PRO A 75 -0.47 2.78 -9.38
N LYS A 76 0.48 2.85 -10.30
CA LYS A 76 1.88 3.05 -9.96
C LYS A 76 2.11 4.29 -9.10
N GLU A 77 1.49 5.41 -9.49
CA GLU A 77 1.70 6.67 -8.76
C GLU A 77 1.23 6.58 -7.32
N VAL A 78 0.10 5.92 -7.09
CA VAL A 78 -0.43 5.75 -5.74
C VAL A 78 0.43 4.77 -4.96
N ALA A 79 0.90 3.70 -5.61
CA ALA A 79 1.78 2.74 -4.97
C ALA A 79 3.06 3.42 -4.49
N GLU A 80 3.64 4.26 -5.34
CA GLU A 80 4.86 5.00 -4.99
C GLU A 80 4.62 5.95 -3.83
N LEU A 81 3.46 6.62 -3.82
CA LEU A 81 3.11 7.51 -2.72
C LEU A 81 2.99 6.76 -1.41
N LYS A 82 2.34 5.59 -1.44
CA LYS A 82 2.20 4.81 -0.21
C LYS A 82 3.54 4.32 0.31
N ALA A 83 4.43 3.89 -0.58
CA ALA A 83 5.78 3.49 -0.15
C ALA A 83 6.54 4.67 0.45
N GLU A 84 6.42 5.85 -0.14
CA GLU A 84 7.03 7.04 0.43
C GLU A 84 6.46 7.35 1.82
N GLN A 85 5.15 7.21 1.98
CA GLN A 85 4.52 7.45 3.27
C GLN A 85 5.06 6.51 4.34
N VAL A 86 5.26 5.24 3.98
CA VAL A 86 5.87 4.29 4.92
C VAL A 86 7.25 4.78 5.33
N HIS A 87 8.02 5.27 4.38
CA HIS A 87 9.39 5.72 4.64
C HIS A 87 9.46 7.00 5.47
N THR A 88 8.35 7.72 5.64
CA THR A 88 8.35 8.93 6.48
C THR A 88 8.24 8.64 7.96
N PHE A 89 8.02 7.39 8.36
CA PHE A 89 7.85 7.02 9.76
C PHE A 89 9.04 6.18 10.25
N PRO A 90 10.07 6.80 10.80
CA PRO A 90 11.16 6.01 11.39
C PRO A 90 10.75 5.53 12.78
N GLU A 91 11.24 4.37 13.15
CA GLU A 91 11.07 3.91 14.52
C GLU A 91 12.22 4.44 15.37
N VAL A 92 11.88 5.13 16.47
CA VAL A 92 12.88 5.56 17.44
C VAL A 92 12.60 4.82 18.72
N ARG A 93 13.59 4.08 19.21
CA ARG A 93 13.43 3.25 20.39
C ARG A 93 14.66 3.43 21.29
N GLU A 94 14.41 3.80 22.54
CA GLU A 94 15.47 4.02 23.50
C GLU A 94 16.51 5.03 23.00
N GLY A 95 16.03 6.10 22.36
CA GLY A 95 16.90 7.14 21.84
C GLY A 95 17.64 6.80 20.57
N ARG A 96 17.38 5.63 19.98
CA ARG A 96 18.05 5.18 18.76
C ARG A 96 17.09 5.24 17.58
N ASP A 97 17.53 5.82 16.50
CA ASP A 97 16.75 5.88 15.27
C ASP A 97 17.03 4.60 14.47
N LEU A 98 16.02 3.75 14.38
CA LEU A 98 16.11 2.48 13.66
C LEU A 98 15.74 2.61 12.20
N GLY A 99 15.37 3.82 11.76
CA GLY A 99 14.96 4.05 10.39
C GLY A 99 13.57 3.56 10.08
N PRO A 100 13.13 3.77 8.85
CA PRO A 100 11.80 3.34 8.43
C PRO A 100 11.78 1.86 8.06
N LEU A 101 10.57 1.32 7.91
CA LEU A 101 10.37 -0.04 7.41
C LEU A 101 10.87 -0.16 5.98
N GLY A 102 11.35 -1.34 5.61
CA GLY A 102 11.66 -1.66 4.23
C GLY A 102 10.37 -1.80 3.43
N CYS A 103 10.24 -1.00 2.37
CA CYS A 103 9.03 -1.00 1.58
C CYS A 103 9.42 -0.67 0.14
N THR A 104 8.97 -1.50 -0.80
CA THR A 104 9.31 -1.34 -2.21
C THR A 104 8.06 -1.40 -3.06
N VAL A 105 8.20 -1.03 -4.33
CA VAL A 105 7.10 -1.04 -5.31
C VAL A 105 7.56 -1.85 -6.50
N GLU A 106 6.72 -2.76 -6.97
CA GLU A 106 7.06 -3.54 -8.15
C GLU A 106 5.80 -3.84 -8.97
N PRO A 107 5.94 -4.10 -10.29
CA PRO A 107 4.77 -4.42 -11.10
C PRO A 107 4.10 -5.69 -10.60
N ALA A 108 2.76 -5.69 -10.59
CA ALA A 108 2.01 -6.87 -10.22
C ALA A 108 2.01 -7.85 -11.40
N PRO A 109 2.32 -9.14 -11.15
CA PRO A 109 2.31 -10.11 -12.24
C PRO A 109 0.90 -10.29 -12.80
N GLY A 110 0.81 -10.46 -14.11
CA GLY A 110 -0.45 -10.69 -14.76
C GLY A 110 -1.38 -9.49 -14.77
N GLY A 111 -0.85 -8.33 -14.42
CA GLY A 111 -1.63 -7.08 -14.36
C GLY A 111 -2.02 -6.53 -15.69
#